data_1902eb9081f790679b45bb41f67a4f11
#
_entry.id   1902eb9081f790679b45bb41f67a4f11
#
_cell.length_a   1.000
_cell.length_b   1.000
_cell.length_c   1.000
_cell.angle_alpha   90.00
_cell.angle_beta   90.00
_cell.angle_gamma   90.00
#
_symmetry.space_group_name_H-M   'P 1'
#
loop_
_entity.id
_entity.type
_entity.pdbx_description
1 polymer ?
#
loop_
_entity_poly.entity_id
_entity_poly.type
_entity_poly.pdbx_seq_one_letter_code
_entity_poly.pdbx_strand_id
1 'polypeptide(L)'
;MRNRWLIALAAIGLHISIGSVYAWSVLTRPIMVDMGFTLSQTTWTFSLAILMLGLSAGFLGSFAEKIGPKKSGLLAMLFWVAGLFGTAYALSIHSLTLLYLFYGIIGGIGLGIGYITPVSTLVKYFPNRPGFATGLAIMGFGFASLIAGPLMQYLVAHVGLVNNFIILGITYLIVMSASSLYLKAPTPKVPTRSNQDKSTMYVHNHGMLANDAMKTWQFSALWWVFFVNITCGIGLLSLASPMTQETISMTPAAAASLVGIIGIFNGGGRIAWSTISDYFGRAQTYILFFIIQIIAFYVLAETNNALTFQVLILLIITCYGGGFACMPA
;
A
#
# COMPACT_ATOMS: atom_id res chain seq x y z
N MET A 1 -24.40 -5.29 17.43
CA MET A 1 -23.50 -5.08 16.27
C MET A 1 -22.25 -4.36 16.75
N ARG A 2 -21.04 -4.70 16.25
CA ARG A 2 -19.84 -3.90 16.55
C ARG A 2 -19.96 -2.53 15.88
N ASN A 3 -19.40 -1.50 16.53
CA ASN A 3 -19.41 -0.15 15.98
C ASN A 3 -18.59 -0.13 14.67
N ARG A 4 -19.22 0.30 13.56
CA ARG A 4 -18.57 0.36 12.22
C ARG A 4 -17.34 1.24 12.18
N TRP A 5 -17.27 2.29 12.99
CA TRP A 5 -16.12 3.19 13.06
C TRP A 5 -14.92 2.56 13.78
N LEU A 6 -15.18 1.74 14.82
CA LEU A 6 -14.12 0.96 15.47
C LEU A 6 -13.61 -0.17 14.56
N ILE A 7 -14.48 -0.75 13.71
CA ILE A 7 -14.03 -1.67 12.65
C ILE A 7 -13.16 -0.92 11.63
N ALA A 8 -13.51 0.30 11.25
CA ALA A 8 -12.70 1.13 10.37
C ALA A 8 -11.34 1.45 11.00
N LEU A 9 -11.31 1.81 12.28
CA LEU A 9 -10.06 2.06 13.01
C LEU A 9 -9.17 0.81 13.06
N ALA A 10 -9.75 -0.37 13.32
CA ALA A 10 -9.02 -1.64 13.30
C ALA A 10 -8.49 -1.95 11.88
N ALA A 11 -9.26 -1.69 10.83
CA ALA A 11 -8.83 -1.83 9.45
C ALA A 11 -7.65 -0.89 9.11
N ILE A 12 -7.70 0.37 9.57
CA ILE A 12 -6.63 1.35 9.41
C ILE A 12 -5.37 0.89 10.17
N GLY A 13 -5.50 0.39 11.40
CA GLY A 13 -4.36 -0.11 12.19
C GLY A 13 -3.62 -1.25 11.48
N LEU A 14 -4.35 -2.17 10.85
CA LEU A 14 -3.76 -3.23 10.04
C LEU A 14 -3.05 -2.66 8.80
N HIS A 15 -3.69 -1.72 8.09
CA HIS A 15 -3.12 -1.10 6.90
C HIS A 15 -1.92 -0.19 7.19
N ILE A 16 -1.89 0.55 8.30
CA ILE A 16 -0.72 1.35 8.70
C ILE A 16 0.47 0.44 8.97
N SER A 17 0.26 -0.73 9.61
CA SER A 17 1.33 -1.67 9.90
C SER A 17 1.97 -2.24 8.62
N ILE A 18 1.16 -2.74 7.68
CA ILE A 18 1.68 -3.30 6.42
C ILE A 18 2.12 -2.21 5.44
N GLY A 19 1.50 -1.03 5.46
CA GLY A 19 1.86 0.09 4.60
C GLY A 19 3.23 0.72 4.91
N SER A 20 3.82 0.37 6.05
CA SER A 20 5.20 0.75 6.39
C SER A 20 6.23 0.29 5.36
N VAL A 21 5.90 -0.68 4.50
CA VAL A 21 6.70 -1.08 3.35
C VAL A 21 7.03 0.11 2.42
N TYR A 22 6.17 1.13 2.35
CA TYR A 22 6.42 2.34 1.55
C TYR A 22 7.53 3.24 2.11
N ALA A 23 7.95 3.02 3.35
CA ALA A 23 9.13 3.67 3.92
C ALA A 23 10.45 2.93 3.66
N TRP A 24 10.44 1.81 2.90
CA TRP A 24 11.63 0.99 2.61
C TRP A 24 12.81 1.83 2.11
N SER A 25 12.57 2.84 1.28
CA SER A 25 13.64 3.68 0.73
C SER A 25 14.51 4.36 1.79
N VAL A 26 14.00 4.59 2.99
CA VAL A 26 14.75 5.13 4.14
C VAL A 26 15.84 4.15 4.60
N LEU A 27 15.58 2.85 4.48
CA LEU A 27 16.50 1.77 4.90
C LEU A 27 17.51 1.41 3.81
N THR A 28 17.31 1.84 2.56
CA THR A 28 18.15 1.43 1.42
C THR A 28 19.62 1.78 1.63
N ARG A 29 19.94 3.04 1.95
CA ARG A 29 21.35 3.44 2.20
C ARG A 29 21.94 2.78 3.46
N PRO A 30 21.27 2.77 4.63
CA PRO A 30 21.75 2.03 5.78
C PRO A 30 22.08 0.56 5.48
N ILE A 31 21.23 -0.14 4.75
CA ILE A 31 21.46 -1.55 4.36
C ILE A 31 22.69 -1.65 3.41
N MET A 32 22.80 -0.76 2.43
CA MET A 32 23.94 -0.75 1.51
C MET A 32 25.26 -0.57 2.26
N VAL A 33 25.30 0.35 3.22
CA VAL A 33 26.51 0.65 4.00
C VAL A 33 26.87 -0.49 4.94
N ASP A 34 25.90 -1.03 5.66
CA ASP A 34 26.12 -2.08 6.67
C ASP A 34 26.45 -3.44 6.03
N MET A 35 25.77 -3.77 4.93
CA MET A 35 25.86 -5.07 4.27
C MET A 35 26.85 -5.12 3.10
N GLY A 36 27.31 -3.97 2.61
CA GLY A 36 28.13 -3.90 1.39
C GLY A 36 27.37 -4.24 0.11
N PHE A 37 26.05 -4.16 0.12
CA PHE A 37 25.21 -4.46 -1.06
C PHE A 37 25.12 -3.26 -2.00
N THR A 38 24.92 -3.55 -3.29
CA THR A 38 24.63 -2.52 -4.29
C THR A 38 23.20 -1.99 -4.14
N LEU A 39 22.96 -0.81 -4.71
CA LEU A 39 21.61 -0.22 -4.75
C LEU A 39 20.61 -1.19 -5.41
N SER A 40 20.98 -1.81 -6.51
CA SER A 40 20.15 -2.78 -7.22
C SER A 40 19.77 -3.97 -6.31
N GLN A 41 20.75 -4.58 -5.65
CA GLN A 41 20.51 -5.70 -4.74
C GLN A 41 19.56 -5.32 -3.60
N THR A 42 19.74 -4.16 -3.00
CA THR A 42 18.89 -3.69 -1.90
C THR A 42 17.47 -3.36 -2.40
N THR A 43 17.33 -2.75 -3.57
CA THR A 43 16.03 -2.39 -4.16
C THR A 43 15.22 -3.61 -4.59
N TRP A 44 15.88 -4.70 -5.03
CA TRP A 44 15.21 -5.96 -5.34
C TRP A 44 14.42 -6.55 -4.16
N THR A 45 14.86 -6.30 -2.93
CA THR A 45 14.10 -6.71 -1.73
C THR A 45 12.70 -6.10 -1.71
N PHE A 46 12.61 -4.80 -1.97
CA PHE A 46 11.33 -4.10 -2.08
C PHE A 46 10.51 -4.59 -3.29
N SER A 47 11.16 -4.75 -4.44
CA SER A 47 10.49 -5.23 -5.66
C SER A 47 9.86 -6.60 -5.47
N LEU A 48 10.56 -7.52 -4.79
CA LEU A 48 10.02 -8.83 -4.43
C LEU A 48 8.84 -8.73 -3.46
N ALA A 49 8.92 -7.84 -2.47
CA ALA A 49 7.82 -7.63 -1.52
C ALA A 49 6.55 -7.13 -2.24
N ILE A 50 6.68 -6.19 -3.17
CA ILE A 50 5.55 -5.68 -3.96
C ILE A 50 5.03 -6.72 -4.95
N LEU A 51 5.92 -7.50 -5.60
CA LEU A 51 5.52 -8.61 -6.45
C LEU A 51 4.68 -9.63 -5.67
N MET A 52 5.18 -10.06 -4.51
CA MET A 52 4.47 -11.04 -3.66
C MET A 52 3.20 -10.46 -3.04
N LEU A 53 3.16 -9.14 -2.76
CA LEU A 53 1.93 -8.45 -2.39
C LEU A 53 0.87 -8.61 -3.49
N GLY A 54 1.22 -8.31 -4.73
CA GLY A 54 0.29 -8.43 -5.86
C GLY A 54 -0.17 -9.87 -6.10
N LEU A 55 0.76 -10.83 -6.13
CA LEU A 55 0.45 -12.24 -6.32
C LEU A 55 -0.43 -12.80 -5.19
N SER A 56 -0.06 -12.55 -3.94
CA SER A 56 -0.85 -13.05 -2.80
C SER A 56 -2.21 -12.38 -2.71
N ALA A 57 -2.33 -11.09 -3.04
CA ALA A 57 -3.60 -10.39 -3.14
C ALA A 57 -4.50 -11.02 -4.21
N GLY A 58 -3.97 -11.30 -5.39
CA GLY A 58 -4.70 -11.92 -6.49
C GLY A 58 -5.12 -13.36 -6.23
N PHE A 59 -4.19 -14.21 -5.81
CA PHE A 59 -4.46 -15.64 -5.65
C PHE A 59 -5.07 -16.02 -4.31
N LEU A 60 -4.72 -15.34 -3.22
CA LEU A 60 -5.22 -15.65 -1.88
C LEU A 60 -6.42 -14.79 -1.45
N GLY A 61 -6.88 -13.84 -2.28
CA GLY A 61 -7.98 -12.96 -1.95
C GLY A 61 -9.27 -13.71 -1.62
N SER A 62 -9.67 -14.67 -2.47
CA SER A 62 -10.85 -15.50 -2.23
C SER A 62 -10.72 -16.39 -0.98
N PHE A 63 -9.52 -16.89 -0.71
CA PHE A 63 -9.24 -17.65 0.50
C PHE A 63 -9.34 -16.76 1.74
N ALA A 64 -8.76 -15.56 1.71
CA ALA A 64 -8.83 -14.59 2.79
C ALA A 64 -10.30 -14.21 3.13
N GLU A 65 -11.14 -14.04 2.12
CA GLU A 65 -12.57 -13.80 2.33
C GLU A 65 -13.29 -15.00 2.98
N LYS A 66 -12.99 -16.23 2.55
CA LYS A 66 -13.61 -17.46 3.09
C LYS A 66 -13.29 -17.68 4.56
N ILE A 67 -12.04 -17.46 4.98
CA ILE A 67 -11.63 -17.65 6.40
C ILE A 67 -12.11 -16.50 7.30
N GLY A 68 -12.54 -15.39 6.70
CA GLY A 68 -13.09 -14.21 7.36
C GLY A 68 -12.03 -13.25 7.91
N PRO A 69 -12.41 -11.99 8.19
CA PRO A 69 -11.46 -10.89 8.41
C PRO A 69 -10.56 -11.07 9.63
N LYS A 70 -11.06 -11.69 10.70
CA LYS A 70 -10.25 -11.95 11.90
C LYS A 70 -9.09 -12.90 11.61
N LYS A 71 -9.39 -14.07 11.00
CA LYS A 71 -8.37 -15.09 10.73
C LYS A 71 -7.41 -14.63 9.64
N SER A 72 -7.94 -13.97 8.61
CA SER A 72 -7.13 -13.41 7.53
C SER A 72 -6.17 -12.31 8.04
N GLY A 73 -6.63 -11.41 8.91
CA GLY A 73 -5.77 -10.41 9.51
C GLY A 73 -4.68 -11.00 10.41
N LEU A 74 -4.99 -12.04 11.19
CA LEU A 74 -3.98 -12.76 11.99
C LEU A 74 -2.98 -13.52 11.11
N LEU A 75 -3.42 -14.09 10.01
CA LEU A 75 -2.54 -14.75 9.03
C LEU A 75 -1.60 -13.73 8.38
N ALA A 76 -2.12 -12.57 7.96
CA ALA A 76 -1.32 -11.47 7.44
C ALA A 76 -0.28 -10.99 8.45
N MET A 77 -0.68 -10.84 9.72
CA MET A 77 0.23 -10.49 10.82
C MET A 77 1.33 -11.53 10.98
N LEU A 78 1.00 -12.82 10.98
CA LEU A 78 2.00 -13.88 11.13
C LEU A 78 3.07 -13.81 10.03
N PHE A 79 2.67 -13.69 8.77
CA PHE A 79 3.59 -13.57 7.64
C PHE A 79 4.42 -12.28 7.68
N TRP A 80 3.77 -11.12 7.95
CA TRP A 80 4.49 -9.85 7.99
C TRP A 80 5.50 -9.78 9.11
N VAL A 81 5.12 -10.19 10.32
CA VAL A 81 5.98 -10.19 11.50
C VAL A 81 7.12 -11.22 11.37
N ALA A 82 6.83 -12.42 10.85
CA ALA A 82 7.87 -13.40 10.53
C ALA A 82 8.85 -12.85 9.48
N GLY A 83 8.34 -12.13 8.48
CA GLY A 83 9.16 -11.39 7.51
C GLY A 83 10.11 -10.40 8.18
N LEU A 84 9.62 -9.60 9.13
CA LEU A 84 10.44 -8.59 9.83
C LEU A 84 11.48 -9.22 10.76
N PHE A 85 11.13 -10.22 11.56
CA PHE A 85 12.10 -10.92 12.41
C PHE A 85 13.13 -11.70 11.58
N GLY A 86 12.68 -12.35 10.50
CA GLY A 86 13.60 -13.01 9.57
C GLY A 86 14.51 -12.01 8.86
N THR A 87 14.04 -10.79 8.58
CA THR A 87 14.88 -9.71 8.06
C THR A 87 15.93 -9.28 9.07
N ALA A 88 15.58 -9.12 10.34
CA ALA A 88 16.54 -8.84 11.39
C ALA A 88 17.64 -9.91 11.46
N TYR A 89 17.24 -11.19 11.39
CA TYR A 89 18.19 -12.31 11.32
C TYR A 89 19.05 -12.28 10.05
N ALA A 90 18.46 -12.05 8.88
CA ALA A 90 19.19 -11.94 7.62
C ALA A 90 20.26 -10.84 7.64
N LEU A 91 19.95 -9.70 8.24
CA LEU A 91 20.87 -8.58 8.42
C LEU A 91 21.98 -8.93 9.42
N SER A 92 21.68 -9.61 10.51
CA SER A 92 22.70 -9.98 11.52
C SER A 92 23.77 -10.93 10.99
N ILE A 93 23.47 -11.72 9.95
CA ILE A 93 24.40 -12.65 9.31
C ILE A 93 24.83 -12.21 7.90
N HIS A 94 24.47 -10.97 7.49
CA HIS A 94 24.83 -10.37 6.20
C HIS A 94 24.39 -11.20 4.97
N SER A 95 23.18 -11.80 5.01
CA SER A 95 22.69 -12.69 3.95
C SER A 95 21.65 -12.02 3.06
N LEU A 96 22.02 -11.70 1.81
CA LEU A 96 21.11 -11.15 0.81
C LEU A 96 19.97 -12.11 0.46
N THR A 97 20.26 -13.40 0.33
CA THR A 97 19.26 -14.43 0.00
C THR A 97 18.16 -14.51 1.07
N LEU A 98 18.55 -14.48 2.35
CA LEU A 98 17.58 -14.48 3.44
C LEU A 98 16.83 -13.15 3.53
N LEU A 99 17.44 -12.03 3.19
CA LEU A 99 16.75 -10.74 3.10
C LEU A 99 15.64 -10.80 2.03
N TYR A 100 15.92 -11.35 0.86
CA TYR A 100 14.92 -11.55 -0.20
C TYR A 100 13.82 -12.52 0.24
N LEU A 101 14.20 -13.63 0.91
CA LEU A 101 13.23 -14.62 1.39
C LEU A 101 12.30 -14.02 2.45
N PHE A 102 12.87 -13.42 3.49
CA PHE A 102 12.06 -12.99 4.63
C PHE A 102 11.29 -11.71 4.35
N TYR A 103 11.95 -10.63 3.95
CA TYR A 103 11.25 -9.37 3.66
C TYR A 103 10.46 -9.44 2.36
N GLY A 104 11.12 -9.92 1.30
CA GLY A 104 10.54 -9.93 -0.04
C GLY A 104 9.41 -10.96 -0.16
N ILE A 105 9.69 -12.24 0.07
CA ILE A 105 8.72 -13.30 -0.19
C ILE A 105 7.74 -13.46 0.98
N ILE A 106 8.23 -13.79 2.16
CA ILE A 106 7.37 -14.08 3.32
C ILE A 106 6.60 -12.83 3.74
N GLY A 107 7.31 -11.71 3.91
CA GLY A 107 6.69 -10.42 4.22
C GLY A 107 5.69 -9.99 3.15
N GLY A 108 6.06 -10.11 1.87
CA GLY A 108 5.20 -9.77 0.73
C GLY A 108 3.88 -10.54 0.70
N ILE A 109 3.89 -11.84 1.07
CA ILE A 109 2.63 -12.62 1.24
C ILE A 109 1.76 -11.99 2.34
N GLY A 110 2.36 -11.63 3.46
CA GLY A 110 1.66 -10.95 4.55
C GLY A 110 1.06 -9.62 4.13
N LEU A 111 1.80 -8.84 3.33
CA LEU A 111 1.33 -7.57 2.76
C LEU A 111 0.04 -7.76 1.93
N GLY A 112 0.00 -8.73 1.02
CA GLY A 112 -1.14 -8.92 0.13
C GLY A 112 -2.40 -9.43 0.83
N ILE A 113 -2.26 -10.42 1.74
CA ILE A 113 -3.39 -10.88 2.57
C ILE A 113 -3.90 -9.73 3.46
N GLY A 114 -2.97 -8.97 4.06
CA GLY A 114 -3.28 -7.83 4.91
C GLY A 114 -3.92 -6.67 4.16
N TYR A 115 -3.61 -6.49 2.88
CA TYR A 115 -4.20 -5.44 2.04
C TYR A 115 -5.68 -5.71 1.72
N ILE A 116 -6.00 -6.93 1.31
CA ILE A 116 -7.37 -7.29 0.92
C ILE A 116 -8.33 -7.32 2.11
N THR A 117 -7.87 -7.78 3.27
CA THR A 117 -8.72 -8.01 4.44
C THR A 117 -9.51 -6.78 4.90
N PRO A 118 -8.91 -5.59 5.11
CA PRO A 118 -9.64 -4.38 5.46
C PRO A 118 -10.57 -3.89 4.35
N VAL A 119 -10.12 -3.95 3.08
CA VAL A 119 -10.89 -3.47 1.93
C VAL A 119 -12.19 -4.26 1.81
N SER A 120 -12.10 -5.58 1.71
CA SER A 120 -13.29 -6.47 1.60
C SER A 120 -14.21 -6.39 2.81
N THR A 121 -13.65 -6.06 3.99
CA THR A 121 -14.45 -5.92 5.22
C THR A 121 -15.21 -4.59 5.24
N LEU A 122 -14.55 -3.47 4.98
CA LEU A 122 -15.16 -2.14 5.10
C LEU A 122 -16.24 -1.89 4.06
N VAL A 123 -16.07 -2.36 2.83
CA VAL A 123 -17.12 -2.26 1.79
C VAL A 123 -18.44 -2.89 2.27
N LYS A 124 -18.37 -4.00 3.01
CA LYS A 124 -19.57 -4.67 3.57
C LYS A 124 -20.22 -3.88 4.72
N TYR A 125 -19.49 -2.99 5.42
CA TYR A 125 -20.02 -2.13 6.47
C TYR A 125 -20.64 -0.81 5.97
N PHE A 126 -20.26 -0.39 4.75
CA PHE A 126 -20.72 0.86 4.13
C PHE A 126 -21.32 0.61 2.73
N PRO A 127 -22.38 -0.22 2.62
CA PRO A 127 -22.92 -0.64 1.33
C PRO A 127 -23.45 0.51 0.47
N ASN A 128 -23.89 1.60 1.10
CA ASN A 128 -24.39 2.79 0.40
C ASN A 128 -23.29 3.74 -0.09
N ARG A 129 -22.03 3.50 0.30
CA ARG A 129 -20.87 4.34 -0.05
C ARG A 129 -19.61 3.48 -0.24
N PRO A 130 -19.60 2.57 -1.23
CA PRO A 130 -18.50 1.63 -1.40
C PRO A 130 -17.17 2.32 -1.73
N GLY A 131 -17.19 3.40 -2.52
CA GLY A 131 -16.00 4.21 -2.82
C GLY A 131 -15.40 4.84 -1.56
N PHE A 132 -16.22 5.44 -0.70
CA PHE A 132 -15.78 5.96 0.60
C PHE A 132 -15.18 4.84 1.49
N ALA A 133 -15.81 3.67 1.54
CA ALA A 133 -15.32 2.55 2.32
C ALA A 133 -13.95 2.04 1.82
N THR A 134 -13.80 1.92 0.51
CA THR A 134 -12.54 1.56 -0.13
C THR A 134 -11.47 2.61 0.16
N GLY A 135 -11.77 3.89 -0.05
CA GLY A 135 -10.85 5.00 0.24
C GLY A 135 -10.40 5.03 1.69
N LEU A 136 -11.34 4.86 2.64
CA LEU A 136 -11.04 4.81 4.07
C LEU A 136 -10.15 3.61 4.43
N ALA A 137 -10.38 2.45 3.82
CA ALA A 137 -9.53 1.28 4.01
C ALA A 137 -8.11 1.54 3.52
N ILE A 138 -7.94 1.92 2.25
CA ILE A 138 -6.63 2.01 1.63
C ILE A 138 -5.84 3.28 2.02
N MET A 139 -6.52 4.29 2.58
CA MET A 139 -5.88 5.51 3.10
C MET A 139 -4.83 5.18 4.16
N GLY A 140 -5.14 4.25 5.08
CA GLY A 140 -4.19 3.83 6.13
C GLY A 140 -2.88 3.30 5.56
N PHE A 141 -2.93 2.56 4.46
CA PHE A 141 -1.73 2.08 3.76
C PHE A 141 -0.93 3.24 3.14
N GLY A 142 -1.62 4.24 2.57
CA GLY A 142 -0.97 5.44 2.01
C GLY A 142 -0.27 6.30 3.07
N PHE A 143 -0.91 6.52 4.20
CA PHE A 143 -0.37 7.33 5.29
C PHE A 143 0.69 6.62 6.15
N ALA A 144 0.89 5.33 5.98
CA ALA A 144 1.80 4.56 6.82
C ALA A 144 3.24 5.10 6.84
N SER A 145 3.75 5.56 5.69
CA SER A 145 5.10 6.09 5.58
C SER A 145 5.30 7.43 6.33
N LEU A 146 4.21 8.17 6.62
CA LEU A 146 4.27 9.37 7.47
C LEU A 146 4.82 9.06 8.87
N ILE A 147 4.43 7.92 9.40
CA ILE A 147 4.89 7.45 10.72
C ILE A 147 6.16 6.61 10.56
N ALA A 148 6.15 5.66 9.63
CA ALA A 148 7.21 4.69 9.47
C ALA A 148 8.54 5.30 8.99
N GLY A 149 8.51 6.29 8.09
CA GLY A 149 9.73 6.92 7.55
C GLY A 149 10.59 7.56 8.64
N PRO A 150 10.09 8.56 9.37
CA PRO A 150 10.82 9.18 10.47
C PRO A 150 11.15 8.20 11.61
N LEU A 151 10.25 7.27 11.93
CA LEU A 151 10.48 6.26 12.97
C LEU A 151 11.64 5.33 12.61
N MET A 152 11.67 4.79 11.38
CA MET A 152 12.75 3.93 10.92
C MET A 152 14.10 4.65 10.92
N GLN A 153 14.12 5.91 10.46
CA GLN A 153 15.33 6.72 10.49
C GLN A 153 15.83 6.93 11.93
N TYR A 154 14.92 7.23 12.86
CA TYR A 154 15.26 7.39 14.25
C TYR A 154 15.80 6.09 14.87
N LEU A 155 15.13 4.97 14.64
CA LEU A 155 15.53 3.67 15.17
C LEU A 155 16.88 3.23 14.60
N VAL A 156 17.11 3.36 13.30
CA VAL A 156 18.40 3.01 12.68
C VAL A 156 19.54 3.84 13.29
N ALA A 157 19.32 5.13 13.51
CA ALA A 157 20.32 6.02 14.06
C ALA A 157 20.67 5.73 15.54
N HIS A 158 19.72 5.24 16.34
CA HIS A 158 19.91 5.11 17.79
C HIS A 158 20.12 3.65 18.26
N VAL A 159 19.47 2.68 17.56
CA VAL A 159 19.53 1.28 18.00
C VAL A 159 20.07 0.34 16.92
N GLY A 160 20.37 0.87 15.74
CA GLY A 160 20.92 0.11 14.61
C GLY A 160 19.86 -0.62 13.77
N LEU A 161 20.35 -1.14 12.65
CA LEU A 161 19.49 -1.67 11.59
C LEU A 161 18.75 -2.95 12.02
N VAL A 162 19.43 -3.89 12.67
CA VAL A 162 18.84 -5.14 13.15
C VAL A 162 17.72 -4.88 14.18
N ASN A 163 18.00 -4.03 15.17
CA ASN A 163 17.03 -3.72 16.23
C ASN A 163 15.84 -2.91 15.68
N ASN A 164 16.02 -2.10 14.63
CA ASN A 164 14.91 -1.46 13.95
C ASN A 164 13.85 -2.49 13.50
N PHE A 165 14.26 -3.57 12.86
CA PHE A 165 13.33 -4.61 12.41
C PHE A 165 12.72 -5.42 13.57
N ILE A 166 13.45 -5.64 14.65
CA ILE A 166 12.93 -6.30 15.86
C ILE A 166 11.83 -5.44 16.50
N ILE A 167 12.10 -4.15 16.71
CA ILE A 167 11.15 -3.21 17.32
C ILE A 167 9.89 -3.07 16.43
N LEU A 168 10.04 -2.92 15.13
CA LEU A 168 8.91 -2.88 14.20
C LEU A 168 8.13 -4.19 14.24
N GLY A 169 8.81 -5.34 14.26
CA GLY A 169 8.18 -6.65 14.36
C GLY A 169 7.32 -6.80 15.62
N ILE A 170 7.84 -6.40 16.79
CA ILE A 170 7.08 -6.40 18.05
C ILE A 170 5.91 -5.42 17.99
N THR A 171 6.13 -4.22 17.50
CA THR A 171 5.09 -3.19 17.39
C THR A 171 3.94 -3.66 16.50
N TYR A 172 4.27 -4.20 15.34
CA TYR A 172 3.25 -4.67 14.39
C TYR A 172 2.59 -5.98 14.86
N LEU A 173 3.29 -6.84 15.58
CA LEU A 173 2.68 -8.00 16.26
C LEU A 173 1.54 -7.53 17.18
N ILE A 174 1.76 -6.51 17.99
CA ILE A 174 0.77 -5.99 18.93
C ILE A 174 -0.39 -5.30 18.18
N VAL A 175 -0.06 -4.35 17.29
CA VAL A 175 -1.06 -3.54 16.58
C VAL A 175 -1.91 -4.40 15.65
N MET A 176 -1.30 -5.27 14.86
CA MET A 176 -2.03 -6.12 13.91
C MET A 176 -2.85 -7.20 14.63
N SER A 177 -2.36 -7.75 15.75
CA SER A 177 -3.13 -8.68 16.58
C SER A 177 -4.37 -8.01 17.15
N ALA A 178 -4.23 -6.86 17.80
CA ALA A 178 -5.35 -6.10 18.35
C ALA A 178 -6.37 -5.73 17.26
N SER A 179 -5.90 -5.22 16.13
CA SER A 179 -6.72 -4.89 14.96
C SER A 179 -7.47 -6.11 14.44
N SER A 180 -6.77 -7.22 14.19
CA SER A 180 -7.36 -8.44 13.64
C SER A 180 -8.39 -9.08 14.57
N LEU A 181 -8.13 -9.09 15.87
CA LEU A 181 -9.06 -9.61 16.88
C LEU A 181 -10.35 -8.79 16.94
N TYR A 182 -10.27 -7.50 16.62
CA TYR A 182 -11.45 -6.64 16.57
C TYR A 182 -12.20 -6.74 15.25
N LEU A 183 -11.55 -7.08 14.13
CA LEU A 183 -12.22 -7.24 12.83
C LEU A 183 -13.25 -8.37 12.87
N LYS A 184 -14.45 -8.09 12.32
CA LYS A 184 -15.54 -9.04 12.18
C LYS A 184 -16.33 -8.71 10.92
N ALA A 185 -16.74 -9.73 10.17
CA ALA A 185 -17.68 -9.54 9.08
C ALA A 185 -19.03 -9.07 9.63
N PRO A 186 -19.75 -8.18 8.93
CA PRO A 186 -21.12 -7.83 9.33
C PRO A 186 -22.02 -9.08 9.27
N THR A 187 -22.94 -9.19 10.20
CA THR A 187 -23.98 -10.22 10.12
C THR A 187 -24.84 -9.97 8.87
N PRO A 188 -25.06 -10.98 8.02
CA PRO A 188 -25.97 -10.80 6.90
C PRO A 188 -27.32 -10.32 7.41
N LYS A 189 -27.81 -9.19 6.91
CA LYS A 189 -29.22 -8.84 7.13
C LYS A 189 -30.01 -9.84 6.32
N VAL A 190 -30.79 -10.69 6.99
CA VAL A 190 -31.82 -11.50 6.32
C VAL A 190 -32.72 -10.51 5.58
N PRO A 191 -32.91 -10.63 4.28
CA PRO A 191 -33.79 -9.73 3.54
C PRO A 191 -35.21 -9.95 4.10
N THR A 192 -35.71 -8.98 4.84
CA THR A 192 -37.16 -8.93 5.15
C THR A 192 -37.84 -8.72 3.80
N ARG A 193 -38.75 -9.58 3.45
CA ARG A 193 -39.48 -9.68 2.16
C ARG A 193 -40.41 -8.47 1.87
N SER A 194 -40.07 -7.29 2.32
CA SER A 194 -40.81 -6.05 2.14
C SER A 194 -39.88 -5.02 1.49
N ASN A 195 -40.21 -4.65 0.28
CA ASN A 195 -39.56 -3.73 -0.63
C ASN A 195 -38.39 -4.33 -1.44
N GLN A 196 -38.75 -5.06 -2.48
CA GLN A 196 -37.94 -5.18 -3.69
C GLN A 196 -37.92 -3.80 -4.36
N ASP A 197 -36.99 -2.96 -3.96
CA ASP A 197 -36.62 -1.80 -4.74
C ASP A 197 -36.02 -2.30 -6.07
N LYS A 198 -36.69 -1.98 -7.17
CA LYS A 198 -36.29 -2.36 -8.53
C LYS A 198 -34.87 -1.90 -8.88
N SER A 199 -34.29 -0.98 -8.12
CA SER A 199 -32.91 -0.49 -8.31
C SER A 199 -31.83 -1.52 -7.94
N THR A 200 -32.07 -2.40 -6.97
CA THR A 200 -31.10 -3.46 -6.60
C THR A 200 -31.11 -4.64 -7.58
N MET A 201 -32.18 -4.80 -8.37
CA MET A 201 -32.32 -5.87 -9.35
C MET A 201 -31.45 -5.61 -10.60
N TYR A 202 -31.18 -4.34 -10.92
CA TYR A 202 -30.33 -3.97 -12.07
C TYR A 202 -28.83 -4.26 -11.85
N VAL A 203 -28.36 -4.19 -10.60
CA VAL A 203 -26.93 -4.43 -10.31
C VAL A 203 -26.59 -5.93 -10.29
N HIS A 204 -27.55 -6.81 -10.00
CA HIS A 204 -27.33 -8.25 -9.95
C HIS A 204 -27.39 -8.96 -11.32
N ASN A 205 -28.02 -8.34 -12.32
CA ASN A 205 -28.25 -9.03 -13.62
C ASN A 205 -27.21 -8.72 -14.72
N HIS A 206 -26.20 -7.85 -14.46
CA HIS A 206 -25.17 -7.52 -15.45
C HIS A 206 -23.73 -7.67 -14.92
N GLY A 207 -23.53 -8.30 -13.77
CA GLY A 207 -22.19 -8.61 -13.27
C GLY A 207 -21.54 -9.75 -14.06
N MET A 208 -20.43 -9.46 -14.73
CA MET A 208 -19.60 -10.47 -15.36
C MET A 208 -18.80 -11.23 -14.29
N LEU A 209 -18.71 -12.56 -14.41
CA LEU A 209 -17.82 -13.33 -13.55
C LEU A 209 -16.36 -12.95 -13.80
N ALA A 210 -15.52 -12.97 -12.76
CA ALA A 210 -14.11 -12.57 -12.86
C ALA A 210 -13.36 -13.35 -13.96
N ASN A 211 -13.63 -14.65 -14.09
CA ASN A 211 -13.02 -15.50 -15.12
C ASN A 211 -13.42 -15.10 -16.55
N ASP A 212 -14.61 -14.57 -16.72
CA ASP A 212 -15.10 -14.11 -18.05
C ASP A 212 -14.60 -12.69 -18.32
N ALA A 213 -14.57 -11.82 -17.30
CA ALA A 213 -13.98 -10.50 -17.41
C ALA A 213 -12.51 -10.55 -17.85
N MET A 214 -11.71 -11.44 -17.26
CA MET A 214 -10.28 -11.61 -17.62
C MET A 214 -10.04 -12.02 -19.07
N LYS A 215 -11.03 -12.55 -19.78
CA LYS A 215 -10.92 -12.92 -21.20
C LYS A 215 -11.21 -11.75 -22.14
N THR A 216 -11.65 -10.61 -21.63
CA THR A 216 -12.03 -9.45 -22.43
C THR A 216 -10.84 -8.52 -22.69
N TRP A 217 -10.83 -7.87 -23.86
CA TRP A 217 -9.81 -6.86 -24.16
C TRP A 217 -9.90 -5.65 -23.24
N GLN A 218 -11.11 -5.33 -22.76
CA GLN A 218 -11.35 -4.23 -21.80
C GLN A 218 -10.62 -4.46 -20.49
N PHE A 219 -10.64 -5.69 -19.98
CA PHE A 219 -9.87 -6.06 -18.79
C PHE A 219 -8.37 -5.86 -19.00
N SER A 220 -7.84 -6.32 -20.13
CA SER A 220 -6.42 -6.14 -20.48
C SER A 220 -6.05 -4.66 -20.60
N ALA A 221 -6.90 -3.85 -21.21
CA ALA A 221 -6.68 -2.41 -21.33
C ALA A 221 -6.68 -1.72 -19.97
N LEU A 222 -7.65 -2.02 -19.09
CA LEU A 222 -7.71 -1.51 -17.72
C LEU A 222 -6.49 -1.94 -16.92
N TRP A 223 -6.07 -3.19 -17.08
CA TRP A 223 -4.86 -3.71 -16.41
C TRP A 223 -3.62 -2.92 -16.83
N TRP A 224 -3.43 -2.64 -18.13
CA TRP A 224 -2.31 -1.86 -18.64
C TRP A 224 -2.32 -0.42 -18.12
N VAL A 225 -3.48 0.25 -18.17
CA VAL A 225 -3.64 1.61 -17.63
C VAL A 225 -3.24 1.66 -16.16
N PHE A 226 -3.72 0.69 -15.38
CA PHE A 226 -3.40 0.61 -13.96
C PHE A 226 -1.94 0.25 -13.71
N PHE A 227 -1.40 -0.71 -14.46
CA PHE A 227 0.00 -1.13 -14.39
C PHE A 227 0.95 0.05 -14.63
N VAL A 228 0.76 0.81 -15.69
CA VAL A 228 1.62 1.97 -16.00
C VAL A 228 1.54 3.02 -14.90
N ASN A 229 0.34 3.38 -14.46
CA ASN A 229 0.16 4.35 -13.38
C ASN A 229 0.89 3.92 -12.08
N ILE A 230 0.75 2.65 -11.70
CA ILE A 230 1.40 2.12 -10.50
C ILE A 230 2.91 2.08 -10.65
N THR A 231 3.42 1.65 -11.81
CA THR A 231 4.86 1.55 -12.07
C THR A 231 5.55 2.90 -11.88
N CYS A 232 4.93 3.98 -12.38
CA CYS A 232 5.44 5.34 -12.20
C CYS A 232 5.65 5.71 -10.72
N GLY A 233 4.64 5.49 -9.89
CA GLY A 233 4.71 5.89 -8.48
C GLY A 233 5.51 4.93 -7.60
N ILE A 234 5.40 3.61 -7.83
CA ILE A 234 6.12 2.63 -7.01
C ILE A 234 7.63 2.71 -7.24
N GLY A 235 8.06 3.04 -8.48
CA GLY A 235 9.46 3.31 -8.80
C GLY A 235 10.01 4.46 -7.95
N LEU A 236 9.31 5.58 -7.89
CA LEU A 236 9.69 6.71 -7.02
C LEU A 236 9.71 6.33 -5.54
N LEU A 237 8.70 5.62 -5.04
CA LEU A 237 8.65 5.19 -3.64
C LEU A 237 9.83 4.30 -3.26
N SER A 238 10.27 3.43 -4.17
CA SER A 238 11.39 2.52 -3.91
C SER A 238 12.72 3.22 -3.72
N LEU A 239 12.89 4.39 -4.33
CA LEU A 239 14.13 5.15 -4.37
C LEU A 239 14.03 6.56 -3.77
N ALA A 240 12.88 6.94 -3.19
CA ALA A 240 12.62 8.31 -2.75
C ALA A 240 13.72 8.87 -1.84
N SER A 241 14.14 8.13 -0.81
CA SER A 241 15.17 8.60 0.12
C SER A 241 16.57 8.67 -0.52
N PRO A 242 17.13 7.61 -1.14
CA PRO A 242 18.43 7.73 -1.79
C PRO A 242 18.46 8.77 -2.93
N MET A 243 17.42 8.84 -3.75
CA MET A 243 17.33 9.79 -4.85
C MET A 243 17.37 11.25 -4.36
N THR A 244 16.63 11.59 -3.29
CA THR A 244 16.66 12.95 -2.74
C THR A 244 17.98 13.31 -2.07
N GLN A 245 18.65 12.33 -1.46
CA GLN A 245 19.98 12.54 -0.89
C GLN A 245 21.04 12.76 -1.97
N GLU A 246 20.93 12.09 -3.12
CA GLU A 246 21.91 12.18 -4.21
C GLU A 246 21.65 13.41 -5.10
N THR A 247 20.40 13.65 -5.51
CA THR A 247 20.09 14.71 -6.48
C THR A 247 20.07 16.10 -5.87
N ILE A 248 19.49 16.24 -4.67
CA ILE A 248 19.31 17.55 -4.02
C ILE A 248 20.02 17.65 -2.66
N SER A 249 20.98 16.76 -2.38
CA SER A 249 21.86 16.77 -1.21
C SER A 249 21.11 16.86 0.15
N MET A 250 19.94 16.22 0.26
CA MET A 250 19.21 16.18 1.52
C MET A 250 19.94 15.32 2.56
N THR A 251 19.86 15.74 3.83
CA THR A 251 20.30 14.88 4.94
C THR A 251 19.43 13.66 5.07
N PRO A 252 19.90 12.53 5.63
CA PRO A 252 19.08 11.33 5.82
C PRO A 252 17.78 11.58 6.60
N ALA A 253 17.83 12.45 7.62
CA ALA A 253 16.66 12.82 8.41
C ALA A 253 15.64 13.65 7.59
N ALA A 254 16.10 14.58 6.76
CA ALA A 254 15.24 15.35 5.88
C ALA A 254 14.62 14.47 4.78
N ALA A 255 15.39 13.55 4.20
CA ALA A 255 14.90 12.58 3.22
C ALA A 255 13.84 11.64 3.82
N ALA A 256 14.04 11.15 5.05
CA ALA A 256 13.05 10.35 5.76
C ALA A 256 11.75 11.15 6.06
N SER A 257 11.87 12.43 6.41
CA SER A 257 10.74 13.32 6.59
C SER A 257 9.96 13.53 5.28
N LEU A 258 10.67 13.68 4.14
CA LEU A 258 10.04 13.76 2.83
C LEU A 258 9.30 12.47 2.47
N VAL A 259 9.86 11.30 2.79
CA VAL A 259 9.16 10.01 2.63
C VAL A 259 7.87 9.98 3.47
N GLY A 260 7.89 10.58 4.64
CA GLY A 260 6.68 10.78 5.44
C GLY A 260 5.64 11.68 4.74
N ILE A 261 6.08 12.81 4.18
CA ILE A 261 5.22 13.74 3.43
C ILE A 261 4.66 13.07 2.17
N ILE A 262 5.46 12.28 1.47
CA ILE A 262 5.01 11.43 0.35
C ILE A 262 3.81 10.57 0.76
N GLY A 263 3.79 10.03 1.98
CA GLY A 263 2.65 9.29 2.52
C GLY A 263 1.36 10.13 2.61
N ILE A 264 1.46 11.40 3.01
CA ILE A 264 0.32 12.32 3.05
C ILE A 264 -0.25 12.53 1.64
N PHE A 265 0.61 12.80 0.67
CA PHE A 265 0.20 13.04 -0.72
C PHE A 265 -0.33 11.77 -1.40
N ASN A 266 0.24 10.60 -1.07
CA ASN A 266 -0.30 9.31 -1.51
C ASN A 266 -1.70 9.06 -0.95
N GLY A 267 -1.86 9.14 0.37
CA GLY A 267 -3.15 8.94 1.03
C GLY A 267 -4.19 10.00 0.68
N GLY A 268 -3.78 11.27 0.66
CA GLY A 268 -4.62 12.41 0.26
C GLY A 268 -5.03 12.35 -1.19
N GLY A 269 -4.12 11.95 -2.09
CA GLY A 269 -4.39 11.74 -3.50
C GLY A 269 -5.49 10.72 -3.74
N ARG A 270 -5.57 9.65 -2.94
CA ARG A 270 -6.65 8.65 -3.02
C ARG A 270 -8.02 9.26 -2.81
N ILE A 271 -8.14 10.17 -1.84
CA ILE A 271 -9.43 10.83 -1.54
C ILE A 271 -9.74 11.92 -2.56
N ALA A 272 -8.77 12.80 -2.84
CA ALA A 272 -8.97 13.95 -3.72
C ALA A 272 -9.32 13.51 -5.15
N TRP A 273 -8.51 12.64 -5.74
CA TRP A 273 -8.71 12.22 -7.11
C TRP A 273 -9.92 11.31 -7.31
N SER A 274 -10.28 10.45 -6.35
CA SER A 274 -11.53 9.68 -6.44
C SER A 274 -12.74 10.61 -6.44
N THR A 275 -12.73 11.65 -5.62
CA THR A 275 -13.80 12.66 -5.59
C THR A 275 -13.86 13.44 -6.91
N ILE A 276 -12.71 13.91 -7.41
CA ILE A 276 -12.63 14.62 -8.70
C ILE A 276 -13.15 13.73 -9.83
N SER A 277 -12.77 12.44 -9.82
CA SER A 277 -13.17 11.51 -10.87
C SER A 277 -14.67 11.18 -10.87
N ASP A 278 -15.38 11.41 -9.79
CA ASP A 278 -16.84 11.28 -9.74
C ASP A 278 -17.55 12.36 -10.60
N TYR A 279 -16.93 13.54 -10.73
CA TYR A 279 -17.45 14.65 -11.54
C TYR A 279 -16.83 14.67 -12.95
N PHE A 280 -15.56 14.38 -13.07
CA PHE A 280 -14.79 14.51 -14.31
C PHE A 280 -14.83 13.25 -15.18
N GLY A 281 -15.13 12.10 -14.56
CA GLY A 281 -15.11 10.78 -15.19
C GLY A 281 -13.78 10.05 -15.01
N ARG A 282 -13.85 8.71 -14.88
CA ARG A 282 -12.68 7.86 -14.58
C ARG A 282 -11.65 7.89 -15.71
N ALA A 283 -12.09 7.75 -16.95
CA ALA A 283 -11.20 7.73 -18.11
C ALA A 283 -10.43 9.05 -18.27
N GLN A 284 -11.13 10.18 -18.17
CA GLN A 284 -10.53 11.52 -18.27
C GLN A 284 -9.53 11.77 -17.13
N THR A 285 -9.83 11.28 -15.94
CA THR A 285 -8.93 11.37 -14.77
C THR A 285 -7.63 10.62 -15.02
N TYR A 286 -7.67 9.41 -15.61
CA TYR A 286 -6.46 8.67 -15.96
C TYR A 286 -5.66 9.34 -17.09
N ILE A 287 -6.33 9.91 -18.09
CA ILE A 287 -5.65 10.72 -19.12
C ILE A 287 -4.90 11.88 -18.45
N LEU A 288 -5.55 12.57 -17.53
CA LEU A 288 -4.94 13.67 -16.78
C LEU A 288 -3.73 13.19 -15.94
N PHE A 289 -3.82 12.02 -15.28
CA PHE A 289 -2.69 11.43 -14.58
C PHE A 289 -1.48 11.24 -15.48
N PHE A 290 -1.67 10.67 -16.66
CA PHE A 290 -0.56 10.44 -17.58
C PHE A 290 0.04 11.74 -18.11
N ILE A 291 -0.79 12.73 -18.44
CA ILE A 291 -0.29 14.07 -18.86
C ILE A 291 0.56 14.69 -17.75
N ILE A 292 0.04 14.72 -16.51
CA ILE A 292 0.76 15.26 -15.36
C ILE A 292 2.08 14.48 -15.15
N GLN A 293 2.03 13.15 -15.18
CA GLN A 293 3.21 12.32 -14.92
C GLN A 293 4.26 12.46 -16.02
N ILE A 294 3.89 12.52 -17.29
CA ILE A 294 4.84 12.73 -18.40
C ILE A 294 5.58 14.05 -18.23
N ILE A 295 4.86 15.14 -17.99
CA ILE A 295 5.46 16.47 -17.79
C ILE A 295 6.31 16.48 -16.53
N ALA A 296 5.79 15.93 -15.43
CA ALA A 296 6.48 15.94 -14.15
C ALA A 296 7.78 15.11 -14.19
N PHE A 297 7.79 13.93 -14.82
CA PHE A 297 9.00 13.12 -14.97
C PHE A 297 10.00 13.79 -15.88
N TYR A 298 9.58 14.41 -16.98
CA TYR A 298 10.49 15.14 -17.86
C TYR A 298 11.21 16.27 -17.12
N VAL A 299 10.44 17.11 -16.38
CA VAL A 299 11.04 18.22 -15.61
C VAL A 299 11.86 17.68 -14.43
N LEU A 300 11.44 16.57 -13.80
CA LEU A 300 12.16 15.95 -12.70
C LEU A 300 13.56 15.46 -13.10
N ALA A 301 13.70 14.95 -14.33
CA ALA A 301 14.98 14.48 -14.87
C ALA A 301 16.00 15.60 -15.10
N GLU A 302 15.53 16.81 -15.38
CA GLU A 302 16.37 17.97 -15.73
C GLU A 302 16.61 18.91 -14.54
N THR A 303 15.82 18.80 -13.45
CA THR A 303 15.88 19.78 -12.37
C THR A 303 16.87 19.42 -11.27
N ASN A 304 17.69 20.41 -10.89
CA ASN A 304 18.54 20.37 -9.69
C ASN A 304 17.99 21.26 -8.58
N ASN A 305 16.84 21.93 -8.79
CA ASN A 305 16.23 22.78 -7.78
C ASN A 305 15.48 21.95 -6.75
N ALA A 306 15.88 22.03 -5.49
CA ALA A 306 15.36 21.19 -4.42
C ALA A 306 13.83 21.32 -4.23
N LEU A 307 13.28 22.55 -4.33
CA LEU A 307 11.84 22.77 -4.17
C LEU A 307 11.06 22.16 -5.35
N THR A 308 11.51 22.44 -6.57
CA THR A 308 10.89 21.90 -7.79
C THR A 308 10.89 20.38 -7.75
N PHE A 309 12.04 19.78 -7.42
CA PHE A 309 12.19 18.33 -7.31
C PHE A 309 11.19 17.70 -6.31
N GLN A 310 11.07 18.27 -5.12
CA GLN A 310 10.14 17.81 -4.09
C GLN A 310 8.67 17.94 -4.56
N VAL A 311 8.30 19.08 -5.10
CA VAL A 311 6.91 19.33 -5.58
C VAL A 311 6.53 18.36 -6.69
N LEU A 312 7.43 18.08 -7.63
CA LEU A 312 7.17 17.14 -8.72
C LEU A 312 6.98 15.71 -8.22
N ILE A 313 7.83 15.24 -7.31
CA ILE A 313 7.64 13.92 -6.68
C ILE A 313 6.27 13.84 -6.01
N LEU A 314 5.91 14.83 -5.20
CA LEU A 314 4.63 14.85 -4.49
C LEU A 314 3.45 14.84 -5.46
N LEU A 315 3.56 15.58 -6.57
CA LEU A 315 2.53 15.62 -7.61
C LEU A 315 2.34 14.25 -8.28
N ILE A 316 3.44 13.59 -8.68
CA ILE A 316 3.41 12.24 -9.26
C ILE A 316 2.78 11.25 -8.28
N ILE A 317 3.12 11.35 -7.01
CA ILE A 317 2.61 10.47 -5.96
C ILE A 317 1.11 10.68 -5.70
N THR A 318 0.57 11.90 -5.87
CA THR A 318 -0.89 12.07 -5.79
C THR A 318 -1.60 11.30 -6.90
N CYS A 319 -1.09 11.34 -8.14
CA CYS A 319 -1.64 10.61 -9.28
C CYS A 319 -1.55 9.08 -9.06
N TYR A 320 -0.42 8.60 -8.54
CA TYR A 320 -0.24 7.21 -8.14
C TYR A 320 -1.29 6.77 -7.10
N GLY A 321 -1.43 7.53 -6.01
CA GLY A 321 -2.44 7.27 -4.99
C GLY A 321 -3.86 7.29 -5.54
N GLY A 322 -4.16 8.29 -6.38
CA GLY A 322 -5.44 8.44 -7.07
C GLY A 322 -5.81 7.24 -7.93
N GLY A 323 -4.84 6.65 -8.64
CA GLY A 323 -5.07 5.47 -9.46
C GLY A 323 -5.64 4.28 -8.68
N PHE A 324 -5.17 4.03 -7.47
CA PHE A 324 -5.71 2.97 -6.60
C PHE A 324 -7.16 3.20 -6.18
N ALA A 325 -7.58 4.45 -6.05
CA ALA A 325 -8.93 4.78 -5.62
C ALA A 325 -9.92 4.90 -6.80
N CYS A 326 -9.44 5.37 -7.96
CA CYS A 326 -10.27 5.55 -9.16
C CYS A 326 -10.55 4.24 -9.89
N MET A 327 -9.64 3.24 -9.87
CA MET A 327 -9.82 2.00 -10.61
C MET A 327 -10.97 1.11 -10.07
N PRO A 328 -11.11 0.91 -8.74
CA PRO A 328 -12.18 0.05 -8.19
C PRO A 328 -13.54 0.75 -8.09
N ALA A 329 -13.60 2.05 -8.31
CA ALA A 329 -14.81 2.87 -8.15
C ALA A 329 -15.54 3.07 -9.46
#